data_2f2737698d2d7b11add4774afe04ac57
#
_entry.id   2f2737698d2d7b11add4774afe04ac57
#
_cell.length_a   1.000
_cell.length_b   1.000
_cell.length_c   1.000
_cell.angle_alpha   90.00
_cell.angle_beta   90.00
_cell.angle_gamma   90.00
#
_symmetry.space_group_name_H-M   'P 1'
#
loop_
_entity.id
_entity.type
_entity.pdbx_description
1 polymer ?
#
loop_
_entity_poly.entity_id
_entity_poly.type
_entity_poly.pdbx_seq_one_letter_code
_entity_poly.pdbx_strand_id
1 'polypeptide(L)'
;MNKETIKNFLDEYFPGYDLNGHEYNFSSPFFADRGKRLYVNEDTGKWYDFHEGIGGSFPSFVAQYLDIPYNDACKLLETDFTTLVTKDVDVRDLIAIINSEQPEPEETEGESEPLDVYPIMFDEAEELDDDGEIAIRYLQERKISPSGLGYFPKDDPNYSGRIFIPFYENDELVYFLARSYTGSELRYKNPAGLSTDVIFNYDKIEDTVFIFEGVFDAMSLDNYPGTAILSNKMKEGQAKKLMGISSLKNVVFVPDKDAKTDTRKLILENLIKNQELLNKYKRISKKVNFFVYNIPDGYKDFNEYKQKSGSGIVNLEDCEVFEKSKILLEIVRF
;
A
#
# COMPACT_ATOMS: atom_id res chain seq x y z
N MET A 1 -5.77 -14.03 18.93
CA MET A 1 -4.36 -14.50 19.08
C MET A 1 -4.12 -14.88 20.52
N ASN A 2 -3.35 -15.94 20.80
CA ASN A 2 -3.03 -16.37 22.16
C ASN A 2 -1.96 -15.43 22.76
N LYS A 3 -2.12 -15.00 24.03
CA LYS A 3 -1.13 -14.19 24.76
C LYS A 3 0.24 -14.87 24.86
N GLU A 4 0.24 -16.17 25.02
CA GLU A 4 1.46 -16.98 25.08
C GLU A 4 2.28 -16.90 23.78
N THR A 5 1.63 -16.92 22.64
CA THR A 5 2.27 -16.74 21.33
C THR A 5 2.96 -15.38 21.22
N ILE A 6 2.26 -14.29 21.64
CA ILE A 6 2.83 -12.94 21.64
C ILE A 6 4.05 -12.89 22.54
N LYS A 7 3.91 -13.40 23.77
CA LYS A 7 4.97 -13.40 24.76
C LYS A 7 6.19 -14.19 24.28
N ASN A 8 6.01 -15.40 23.77
CA ASN A 8 7.11 -16.26 23.30
C ASN A 8 7.89 -15.60 22.16
N PHE A 9 7.20 -14.94 21.22
CA PHE A 9 7.85 -14.19 20.15
C PHE A 9 8.66 -13.02 20.70
N LEU A 10 8.08 -12.23 21.63
CA LEU A 10 8.78 -11.09 22.21
C LEU A 10 9.95 -11.50 23.10
N ASP A 11 9.85 -12.60 23.85
CA ASP A 11 10.94 -13.15 24.64
C ASP A 11 12.14 -13.54 23.77
N GLU A 12 11.89 -14.06 22.56
CA GLU A 12 12.93 -14.50 21.63
C GLU A 12 13.59 -13.32 20.91
N TYR A 13 12.80 -12.41 20.36
CA TYR A 13 13.31 -11.36 19.48
C TYR A 13 13.52 -9.99 20.16
N PHE A 14 12.86 -9.75 21.30
CA PHE A 14 12.88 -8.48 22.01
C PHE A 14 13.04 -8.63 23.53
N PRO A 15 14.03 -9.38 24.02
CA PRO A 15 14.14 -9.78 25.44
C PRO A 15 14.30 -8.58 26.42
N GLY A 16 14.35 -7.35 25.92
CA GLY A 16 14.48 -6.14 26.69
C GLY A 16 13.20 -5.30 26.81
N TYR A 17 12.04 -5.87 26.53
CA TYR A 17 10.76 -5.16 26.70
C TYR A 17 10.43 -4.89 28.18
N ASP A 18 9.63 -3.86 28.42
CA ASP A 18 8.96 -3.64 29.70
C ASP A 18 7.50 -4.10 29.57
N LEU A 19 6.95 -4.68 30.64
CA LEU A 19 5.52 -5.03 30.69
C LEU A 19 4.83 -4.07 31.66
N ASN A 20 3.94 -3.23 31.14
CA ASN A 20 3.14 -2.28 31.88
C ASN A 20 1.65 -2.61 31.79
N GLY A 21 1.09 -3.25 32.81
CA GLY A 21 -0.29 -3.77 32.76
C GLY A 21 -0.39 -4.87 31.72
N HIS A 22 -1.14 -4.63 30.64
CA HIS A 22 -1.35 -5.55 29.52
C HIS A 22 -0.55 -5.19 28.26
N GLU A 23 0.43 -4.29 28.38
CA GLU A 23 1.19 -3.80 27.23
C GLU A 23 2.68 -4.08 27.38
N TYR A 24 3.22 -4.79 26.40
CA TYR A 24 4.65 -4.91 26.17
C TYR A 24 5.15 -3.64 25.50
N ASN A 25 6.22 -3.07 26.02
CA ASN A 25 6.77 -1.84 25.45
C ASN A 25 8.29 -1.92 25.26
N PHE A 26 8.75 -1.62 24.05
CA PHE A 26 10.15 -1.75 23.65
C PHE A 26 10.53 -0.75 22.56
N SER A 27 11.82 -0.67 22.26
CA SER A 27 12.32 0.19 21.18
C SER A 27 11.92 -0.35 19.82
N SER A 28 11.49 0.53 18.92
CA SER A 28 11.09 0.15 17.58
C SER A 28 12.23 -0.55 16.82
N PRO A 29 11.99 -1.73 16.23
CA PRO A 29 12.98 -2.38 15.38
C PRO A 29 13.03 -1.77 13.97
N PHE A 30 12.06 -0.93 13.63
CA PHE A 30 11.92 -0.37 12.29
C PHE A 30 12.69 0.94 12.11
N PHE A 31 13.04 1.58 13.22
CA PHE A 31 13.66 2.92 13.23
C PHE A 31 14.72 3.00 14.33
N ALA A 32 15.72 3.84 14.14
CA ALA A 32 16.74 4.11 15.13
C ALA A 32 16.17 4.97 16.28
N ASP A 33 15.28 4.40 17.08
CA ASP A 33 14.74 5.03 18.27
C ASP A 33 15.47 4.49 19.53
N ARG A 34 15.87 5.41 20.43
CA ARG A 34 16.43 5.05 21.75
C ARG A 34 15.36 5.01 22.84
N GLY A 35 14.12 5.36 22.52
CA GLY A 35 12.98 5.32 23.42
C GLY A 35 12.15 4.05 23.21
N LYS A 36 11.57 3.49 24.29
CA LYS A 36 10.63 2.38 24.19
C LYS A 36 9.24 2.93 23.82
N ARG A 37 8.97 3.14 22.53
CA ARG A 37 7.74 3.78 22.03
C ARG A 37 6.86 2.86 21.17
N LEU A 38 7.28 1.62 20.97
CA LEU A 38 6.45 0.59 20.36
C LEU A 38 5.75 -0.22 21.45
N TYR A 39 4.45 -0.38 21.31
CA TYR A 39 3.57 -1.04 22.26
C TYR A 39 2.88 -2.21 21.58
N VAL A 40 2.78 -3.34 22.28
CA VAL A 40 1.99 -4.51 21.89
C VAL A 40 1.05 -4.87 23.03
N ASN A 41 -0.25 -4.84 22.77
CA ASN A 41 -1.25 -5.22 23.76
C ASN A 41 -1.47 -6.73 23.75
N GLU A 42 -1.24 -7.40 24.88
CA GLU A 42 -1.33 -8.87 25.00
C GLU A 42 -2.76 -9.42 24.84
N ASP A 43 -3.78 -8.64 25.20
CA ASP A 43 -5.17 -9.08 25.15
C ASP A 43 -5.76 -9.01 23.75
N THR A 44 -5.42 -7.93 23.02
CA THR A 44 -5.99 -7.66 21.70
C THR A 44 -5.08 -8.08 20.55
N GLY A 45 -3.79 -8.31 20.84
CA GLY A 45 -2.78 -8.54 19.81
C GLY A 45 -2.60 -7.35 18.87
N LYS A 46 -2.93 -6.14 19.33
CA LYS A 46 -2.67 -4.92 18.55
C LYS A 46 -1.32 -4.35 18.95
N TRP A 47 -0.63 -3.77 17.98
CA TRP A 47 0.60 -3.03 18.20
C TRP A 47 0.49 -1.62 17.67
N TYR A 48 1.29 -0.71 18.25
CA TYR A 48 1.38 0.66 17.80
C TYR A 48 2.76 1.25 18.12
N ASP A 49 3.35 1.91 17.13
CA ASP A 49 4.58 2.68 17.28
C ASP A 49 4.24 4.17 17.32
N PHE A 50 4.43 4.77 18.49
CA PHE A 50 4.13 6.20 18.70
C PHE A 50 5.15 7.13 18.06
N HIS A 51 6.31 6.65 17.65
CA HIS A 51 7.29 7.48 16.96
C HIS A 51 6.86 7.72 15.51
N GLU A 52 6.42 6.67 14.83
CA GLU A 52 6.05 6.73 13.40
C GLU A 52 4.54 6.83 13.17
N GLY A 53 3.73 6.65 14.19
CA GLY A 53 2.29 6.68 14.06
C GLY A 53 1.72 5.49 13.27
N ILE A 54 2.42 4.35 13.27
CA ILE A 54 2.00 3.14 12.59
C ILE A 54 1.61 2.05 13.57
N GLY A 55 0.73 1.15 13.15
CA GLY A 55 0.28 0.05 13.99
C GLY A 55 -0.59 -0.95 13.23
N GLY A 56 -1.02 -1.99 13.93
CA GLY A 56 -1.83 -3.04 13.33
C GLY A 56 -2.07 -4.24 14.23
N SER A 57 -2.28 -5.41 13.63
CA SER A 57 -2.35 -6.69 14.33
C SER A 57 -0.95 -7.25 14.58
N PHE A 58 -0.79 -8.12 15.59
CA PHE A 58 0.52 -8.73 15.88
C PHE A 58 1.11 -9.51 14.69
N PRO A 59 0.33 -10.27 13.89
CA PRO A 59 0.86 -10.85 12.66
C PRO A 59 1.41 -9.80 11.67
N SER A 60 0.81 -8.60 11.61
CA SER A 60 1.35 -7.54 10.74
C SER A 60 2.69 -6.97 11.27
N PHE A 61 2.86 -6.92 12.59
CA PHE A 61 4.13 -6.60 13.21
C PHE A 61 5.22 -7.62 12.85
N VAL A 62 4.89 -8.92 13.01
CA VAL A 62 5.80 -10.02 12.71
C VAL A 62 6.17 -10.06 11.23
N ALA A 63 5.19 -9.88 10.35
CA ALA A 63 5.40 -9.81 8.90
C ALA A 63 6.38 -8.69 8.53
N GLN A 64 6.21 -7.51 9.11
CA GLN A 64 7.06 -6.35 8.87
C GLN A 64 8.47 -6.54 9.49
N TYR A 65 8.56 -7.11 10.69
CA TYR A 65 9.82 -7.31 11.38
C TYR A 65 10.70 -8.35 10.70
N LEU A 66 10.10 -9.47 10.26
CA LEU A 66 10.83 -10.57 9.61
C LEU A 66 10.95 -10.38 8.07
N ASP A 67 10.34 -9.33 7.50
CA ASP A 67 10.27 -9.09 6.06
C ASP A 67 9.66 -10.28 5.29
N ILE A 68 8.54 -10.80 5.80
CA ILE A 68 7.81 -11.95 5.25
C ILE A 68 6.36 -11.58 4.93
N PRO A 69 5.69 -12.33 4.03
CA PRO A 69 4.26 -12.16 3.76
C PRO A 69 3.41 -12.31 5.03
N TYR A 70 2.31 -11.54 5.11
CA TYR A 70 1.38 -11.57 6.25
C TYR A 70 0.85 -12.99 6.56
N ASN A 71 0.52 -13.76 5.51
CA ASN A 71 0.02 -15.12 5.66
C ASN A 71 1.09 -16.06 6.26
N ASP A 72 2.35 -15.87 5.91
CA ASP A 72 3.45 -16.65 6.47
C ASP A 72 3.70 -16.27 7.94
N ALA A 73 3.55 -14.99 8.29
CA ALA A 73 3.57 -14.55 9.68
C ALA A 73 2.42 -15.16 10.50
N CYS A 74 1.22 -15.27 9.94
CA CYS A 74 0.10 -15.97 10.59
C CYS A 74 0.41 -17.44 10.83
N LYS A 75 0.88 -18.16 9.82
CA LYS A 75 1.27 -19.59 9.94
C LYS A 75 2.39 -19.78 10.97
N LEU A 76 3.40 -18.92 10.94
CA LEU A 76 4.51 -18.95 11.89
C LEU A 76 4.01 -18.82 13.34
N LEU A 77 3.06 -17.91 13.59
CA LEU A 77 2.49 -17.67 14.91
C LEU A 77 1.48 -18.75 15.38
N GLU A 78 0.91 -19.52 14.46
CA GLU A 78 0.05 -20.67 14.74
C GLU A 78 0.86 -21.94 15.08
N THR A 79 2.09 -22.01 14.61
CA THR A 79 3.01 -23.12 14.89
C THR A 79 3.56 -22.98 16.31
N ASP A 80 3.71 -24.10 17.02
CA ASP A 80 4.24 -24.09 18.40
C ASP A 80 5.72 -23.66 18.37
N PHE A 81 5.93 -22.38 18.63
CA PHE A 81 7.23 -21.70 18.54
C PHE A 81 8.31 -22.37 19.42
N THR A 82 7.89 -23.03 20.50
CA THR A 82 8.81 -23.65 21.44
C THR A 82 9.48 -24.94 20.90
N THR A 83 8.88 -25.55 19.87
CA THR A 83 9.38 -26.79 19.25
C THR A 83 10.31 -26.55 18.05
N LEU A 84 10.29 -25.39 17.43
CA LEU A 84 10.98 -25.14 16.16
C LEU A 84 12.22 -24.24 16.27
N VAL A 85 12.40 -23.50 17.35
CA VAL A 85 13.55 -22.60 17.51
C VAL A 85 14.66 -23.30 18.28
N THR A 86 15.48 -24.05 17.58
CA THR A 86 16.88 -24.23 18.00
C THR A 86 17.67 -23.03 17.46
N LYS A 87 18.53 -22.44 18.29
CA LYS A 87 19.22 -21.14 18.13
C LYS A 87 19.97 -20.87 16.82
N ASP A 88 19.97 -21.79 15.87
CA ASP A 88 20.80 -21.76 14.66
C ASP A 88 19.99 -21.92 13.33
N VAL A 89 18.66 -21.87 13.37
CA VAL A 89 17.85 -22.01 12.14
C VAL A 89 17.40 -20.65 11.65
N ASP A 90 17.74 -20.30 10.40
CA ASP A 90 17.25 -19.10 9.73
C ASP A 90 15.72 -19.17 9.62
N VAL A 91 15.03 -18.08 9.97
CA VAL A 91 13.58 -17.98 9.85
C VAL A 91 13.09 -18.29 8.43
N ARG A 92 13.89 -17.98 7.41
CA ARG A 92 13.59 -18.33 6.01
C ARG A 92 13.58 -19.82 5.76
N ASP A 93 14.49 -20.56 6.41
CA ASP A 93 14.55 -22.01 6.33
C ASP A 93 13.36 -22.64 7.07
N LEU A 94 12.93 -22.07 8.21
CA LEU A 94 11.72 -22.47 8.93
C LEU A 94 10.46 -22.26 8.08
N ILE A 95 10.34 -21.14 7.41
CA ILE A 95 9.23 -20.85 6.50
C ILE A 95 9.23 -21.82 5.31
N ALA A 96 10.40 -22.15 4.78
CA ALA A 96 10.54 -23.13 3.71
C ALA A 96 10.09 -24.53 4.17
N ILE A 97 10.40 -24.93 5.40
CA ILE A 97 9.95 -26.20 6.01
C ILE A 97 8.43 -26.19 6.22
N ILE A 98 7.88 -25.13 6.81
CA ILE A 98 6.43 -24.98 7.03
C ILE A 98 5.66 -25.01 5.70
N ASN A 99 6.20 -24.39 4.65
CA ASN A 99 5.59 -24.40 3.34
C ASN A 99 5.81 -25.72 2.58
N SER A 100 6.86 -26.50 2.88
CA SER A 100 7.13 -27.79 2.26
C SER A 100 6.32 -28.95 2.87
N GLU A 101 5.84 -28.83 4.10
CA GLU A 101 4.95 -29.81 4.75
C GLU A 101 3.48 -29.67 4.33
N GLN A 102 3.13 -28.55 3.68
CA GLN A 102 1.87 -28.44 2.97
C GLN A 102 2.11 -28.79 1.49
N PRO A 103 1.24 -29.62 0.85
CA PRO A 103 1.30 -29.75 -0.59
C PRO A 103 1.29 -28.31 -1.15
N GLU A 104 2.24 -28.04 -2.06
CA GLU A 104 2.20 -26.78 -2.82
C GLU A 104 0.73 -26.58 -3.18
N PRO A 105 0.12 -25.45 -2.86
CA PRO A 105 -1.17 -25.16 -3.45
C PRO A 105 -0.88 -25.29 -4.93
N GLU A 106 -1.44 -26.34 -5.58
CA GLU A 106 -1.55 -26.32 -7.03
C GLU A 106 -1.91 -24.89 -7.33
N GLU A 107 -1.17 -24.25 -8.24
CA GLU A 107 -1.65 -23.06 -8.93
C GLU A 107 -2.93 -23.53 -9.66
N THR A 108 -3.95 -23.77 -8.87
CA THR A 108 -5.29 -23.69 -9.39
C THR A 108 -5.37 -22.24 -9.85
N GLU A 109 -5.43 -22.06 -11.15
CA GLU A 109 -6.25 -21.04 -11.75
C GLU A 109 -7.66 -21.25 -11.16
N GLY A 110 -7.76 -21.03 -9.83
CA GLY A 110 -9.00 -20.96 -9.12
C GLY A 110 -9.58 -19.65 -9.57
N GLU A 111 -10.67 -19.75 -10.31
CA GLU A 111 -11.62 -18.67 -10.47
C GLU A 111 -11.73 -18.02 -9.09
N SER A 112 -11.19 -16.83 -8.92
CA SER A 112 -11.30 -16.07 -7.68
C SER A 112 -12.80 -15.94 -7.43
N GLU A 113 -13.29 -16.43 -6.29
CA GLU A 113 -14.70 -16.19 -5.95
C GLU A 113 -14.96 -14.69 -6.10
N PRO A 114 -16.05 -14.32 -6.80
CA PRO A 114 -16.36 -12.91 -7.02
C PRO A 114 -16.36 -12.19 -5.67
N LEU A 115 -15.79 -10.99 -5.63
CA LEU A 115 -15.82 -10.15 -4.43
C LEU A 115 -17.28 -9.87 -4.06
N ASP A 116 -17.75 -10.48 -2.97
CA ASP A 116 -19.13 -10.34 -2.47
C ASP A 116 -19.30 -9.00 -1.75
N VAL A 117 -19.39 -7.91 -2.55
CA VAL A 117 -19.55 -6.53 -2.09
C VAL A 117 -20.61 -5.81 -2.93
N TYR A 118 -21.45 -5.03 -2.25
CA TYR A 118 -22.61 -4.36 -2.86
C TYR A 118 -22.56 -2.84 -2.59
N PRO A 119 -21.61 -2.11 -3.17
CA PRO A 119 -21.61 -0.66 -3.10
C PRO A 119 -22.74 -0.08 -3.95
N ILE A 120 -23.22 1.11 -3.58
CA ILE A 120 -24.09 1.90 -4.46
C ILE A 120 -23.20 2.67 -5.42
N MET A 121 -23.29 2.35 -6.72
CA MET A 121 -22.47 3.01 -7.73
C MET A 121 -23.07 4.36 -8.10
N PHE A 122 -22.26 5.42 -8.15
CA PHE A 122 -22.72 6.77 -8.47
C PHE A 122 -23.29 6.90 -9.89
N ASP A 123 -22.73 6.14 -10.84
CA ASP A 123 -23.17 6.19 -12.25
C ASP A 123 -24.49 5.42 -12.49
N GLU A 124 -24.92 4.56 -11.55
CA GLU A 124 -26.11 3.70 -11.65
C GLU A 124 -27.27 4.19 -10.79
N ALA A 125 -27.02 5.09 -9.84
CA ALA A 125 -28.02 5.59 -8.93
C ALA A 125 -28.94 6.62 -9.64
N GLU A 126 -30.24 6.33 -9.72
CA GLU A 126 -31.24 7.29 -10.24
C GLU A 126 -31.38 8.50 -9.32
N GLU A 127 -31.38 8.31 -8.01
CA GLU A 127 -31.33 9.33 -6.97
C GLU A 127 -30.37 8.91 -5.87
N LEU A 128 -29.68 9.86 -5.27
CA LEU A 128 -28.78 9.62 -4.15
C LEU A 128 -29.53 9.82 -2.84
N ASP A 129 -29.26 8.96 -1.88
CA ASP A 129 -29.66 9.18 -0.49
C ASP A 129 -28.77 10.22 0.20
N ASP A 130 -29.08 10.57 1.45
CA ASP A 130 -28.33 11.55 2.25
C ASP A 130 -26.82 11.17 2.35
N ASP A 131 -26.51 9.87 2.42
CA ASP A 131 -25.13 9.38 2.51
C ASP A 131 -24.39 9.53 1.17
N GLY A 132 -25.07 9.26 0.06
CA GLY A 132 -24.57 9.47 -1.29
C GLY A 132 -24.27 10.94 -1.58
N GLU A 133 -25.14 11.86 -1.13
CA GLU A 133 -24.88 13.29 -1.25
C GLU A 133 -23.65 13.76 -0.45
N ILE A 134 -23.46 13.21 0.76
CA ILE A 134 -22.27 13.50 1.58
C ILE A 134 -21.00 12.93 0.90
N ALA A 135 -21.10 11.72 0.38
CA ALA A 135 -20.00 11.06 -0.32
C ALA A 135 -19.58 11.81 -1.60
N ILE A 136 -20.54 12.27 -2.42
CA ILE A 136 -20.26 13.10 -3.59
C ILE A 136 -19.63 14.44 -3.18
N ARG A 137 -20.14 15.10 -2.16
CA ARG A 137 -19.56 16.35 -1.67
C ARG A 137 -18.10 16.17 -1.25
N TYR A 138 -17.78 15.07 -0.55
CA TYR A 138 -16.42 14.71 -0.20
C TYR A 138 -15.49 14.57 -1.42
N LEU A 139 -15.99 13.96 -2.52
CA LEU A 139 -15.24 13.84 -3.77
C LEU A 139 -15.07 15.20 -4.47
N GLN A 140 -16.14 16.01 -4.52
CA GLN A 140 -16.13 17.35 -5.12
C GLN A 140 -15.15 18.30 -4.44
N GLU A 141 -15.08 18.29 -3.10
CA GLU A 141 -14.10 19.05 -2.33
C GLU A 141 -12.67 18.68 -2.71
N ARG A 142 -12.43 17.44 -3.12
CA ARG A 142 -11.14 16.93 -3.59
C ARG A 142 -10.95 17.05 -5.10
N LYS A 143 -11.92 17.62 -5.81
CA LYS A 143 -11.95 17.71 -7.28
C LYS A 143 -11.78 16.36 -7.98
N ILE A 144 -12.36 15.32 -7.40
CA ILE A 144 -12.40 13.95 -7.95
C ILE A 144 -13.75 13.71 -8.61
N SER A 145 -13.73 13.15 -9.82
CA SER A 145 -14.94 12.68 -10.49
C SER A 145 -15.53 11.48 -9.74
N PRO A 146 -16.84 11.41 -9.51
CA PRO A 146 -17.49 10.24 -8.95
C PRO A 146 -17.63 9.08 -9.93
N SER A 147 -17.41 9.31 -11.23
CA SER A 147 -17.61 8.29 -12.28
C SER A 147 -16.72 7.04 -12.04
N GLY A 148 -17.33 5.87 -12.13
CA GLY A 148 -16.69 4.59 -11.86
C GLY A 148 -16.44 4.32 -10.37
N LEU A 149 -16.90 5.20 -9.48
CA LEU A 149 -16.83 5.03 -8.03
C LEU A 149 -18.22 4.72 -7.48
N GLY A 150 -18.24 4.25 -6.24
CA GLY A 150 -19.47 4.04 -5.47
C GLY A 150 -19.28 4.44 -4.01
N TYR A 151 -20.27 4.14 -3.21
CA TYR A 151 -20.19 4.36 -1.77
C TYR A 151 -20.92 3.24 -1.00
N PHE A 152 -20.52 3.09 0.25
CA PHE A 152 -21.22 2.30 1.23
C PHE A 152 -21.91 3.24 2.20
N PRO A 153 -23.24 3.10 2.44
CA PRO A 153 -23.96 3.90 3.41
C PRO A 153 -23.40 3.77 4.83
N LYS A 154 -23.79 4.66 5.74
CA LYS A 154 -23.30 4.62 7.14
C LYS A 154 -23.79 3.41 7.93
N ASP A 155 -24.87 2.78 7.52
CA ASP A 155 -25.42 1.57 8.10
C ASP A 155 -24.86 0.27 7.48
N ASP A 156 -23.98 0.36 6.48
CA ASP A 156 -23.28 -0.81 5.96
C ASP A 156 -22.48 -1.51 7.07
N PRO A 157 -22.68 -2.82 7.30
CA PRO A 157 -22.07 -3.53 8.44
C PRO A 157 -20.55 -3.66 8.31
N ASN A 158 -20.01 -3.64 7.10
CA ASN A 158 -18.60 -3.89 6.82
C ASN A 158 -17.83 -2.63 6.48
N TYR A 159 -18.40 -1.77 5.63
CA TYR A 159 -17.71 -0.61 5.05
C TYR A 159 -18.40 0.72 5.35
N SER A 160 -19.14 0.80 6.45
CA SER A 160 -19.86 1.99 6.92
C SER A 160 -19.19 3.32 6.53
N GLY A 161 -19.92 4.16 5.80
CA GLY A 161 -19.53 5.54 5.49
C GLY A 161 -18.26 5.67 4.66
N ARG A 162 -18.12 4.86 3.58
CA ARG A 162 -16.90 4.82 2.77
C ARG A 162 -17.17 4.92 1.27
N ILE A 163 -16.27 5.63 0.56
CA ILE A 163 -16.20 5.60 -0.90
C ILE A 163 -15.66 4.24 -1.32
N PHE A 164 -16.32 3.61 -2.26
CA PHE A 164 -15.85 2.41 -2.95
C PHE A 164 -15.01 2.82 -4.15
N ILE A 165 -13.77 2.34 -4.21
CA ILE A 165 -12.80 2.62 -5.26
C ILE A 165 -12.37 1.28 -5.85
N PRO A 166 -12.95 0.86 -7.00
CA PRO A 166 -12.68 -0.45 -7.58
C PRO A 166 -11.35 -0.49 -8.33
N PHE A 167 -10.76 -1.69 -8.39
CA PHE A 167 -9.60 -2.03 -9.21
C PHE A 167 -10.00 -3.14 -10.15
N TYR A 168 -9.90 -2.89 -11.44
CA TYR A 168 -10.22 -3.84 -12.48
C TYR A 168 -8.94 -4.33 -13.17
N GLU A 169 -8.91 -5.61 -13.50
CA GLU A 169 -7.91 -6.24 -14.37
C GLU A 169 -8.65 -7.17 -15.33
N ASN A 170 -8.50 -6.93 -16.64
CA ASN A 170 -9.25 -7.62 -17.70
C ASN A 170 -10.79 -7.52 -17.54
N ASP A 171 -11.26 -6.32 -17.17
CA ASP A 171 -12.68 -6.01 -16.87
C ASP A 171 -13.25 -6.76 -15.64
N GLU A 172 -12.44 -7.48 -14.88
CA GLU A 172 -12.85 -8.14 -13.64
C GLU A 172 -12.47 -7.31 -12.41
N LEU A 173 -13.37 -7.23 -11.43
CA LEU A 173 -13.11 -6.58 -10.15
C LEU A 173 -12.19 -7.46 -9.30
N VAL A 174 -10.90 -7.11 -9.22
CA VAL A 174 -9.88 -7.90 -8.48
C VAL A 174 -9.61 -7.38 -7.09
N TYR A 175 -9.93 -6.10 -6.81
CA TYR A 175 -9.66 -5.45 -5.54
C TYR A 175 -10.48 -4.16 -5.40
N PHE A 176 -10.58 -3.63 -4.19
CA PHE A 176 -11.10 -2.28 -3.97
C PHE A 176 -10.47 -1.63 -2.73
N LEU A 177 -10.54 -0.32 -2.69
CA LEU A 177 -10.30 0.44 -1.46
C LEU A 177 -11.62 1.04 -0.98
N ALA A 178 -11.82 1.05 0.34
CA ALA A 178 -12.95 1.71 0.97
C ALA A 178 -12.45 2.91 1.80
N ARG A 179 -12.58 4.12 1.25
CA ARG A 179 -12.10 5.38 1.84
C ARG A 179 -13.18 6.05 2.66
N SER A 180 -12.94 6.31 3.94
CA SER A 180 -13.91 7.03 4.78
C SER A 180 -14.19 8.44 4.25
N TYR A 181 -15.48 8.77 4.10
CA TYR A 181 -15.98 10.12 3.87
C TYR A 181 -16.56 10.76 5.14
N THR A 182 -16.64 10.00 6.24
CA THR A 182 -17.17 10.45 7.53
C THR A 182 -16.10 10.89 8.52
N GLY A 183 -14.82 10.86 8.14
CA GLY A 183 -13.72 11.27 9.01
C GLY A 183 -13.28 10.20 10.03
N SER A 184 -13.60 8.92 9.80
CA SER A 184 -13.13 7.82 10.63
C SER A 184 -11.59 7.82 10.75
N GLU A 185 -11.07 7.49 11.93
CA GLU A 185 -9.62 7.35 12.18
C GLU A 185 -8.96 6.37 11.21
N LEU A 186 -9.65 5.24 10.91
CA LEU A 186 -9.24 4.33 9.86
C LEU A 186 -9.62 4.91 8.50
N ARG A 187 -8.70 5.65 7.89
CA ARG A 187 -8.92 6.32 6.60
C ARG A 187 -9.28 5.38 5.47
N TYR A 188 -8.62 4.23 5.38
CA TYR A 188 -8.88 3.19 4.38
C TYR A 188 -9.19 1.87 5.06
N LYS A 189 -10.15 1.13 4.54
CA LYS A 189 -10.42 -0.27 4.89
C LYS A 189 -10.31 -1.10 3.62
N ASN A 190 -9.40 -2.05 3.64
CA ASN A 190 -9.14 -2.91 2.48
C ASN A 190 -9.89 -4.23 2.64
N PRO A 191 -10.25 -4.91 1.55
CA PRO A 191 -10.77 -6.27 1.62
C PRO A 191 -9.74 -7.21 2.26
N ALA A 192 -10.19 -8.10 3.12
CA ALA A 192 -9.32 -9.07 3.76
C ALA A 192 -8.98 -10.23 2.81
N GLY A 193 -7.77 -10.77 2.93
CA GLY A 193 -7.37 -12.01 2.24
C GLY A 193 -6.99 -11.86 0.77
N LEU A 194 -7.12 -10.68 0.18
CA LEU A 194 -6.74 -10.45 -1.23
C LEU A 194 -5.29 -9.99 -1.39
N SER A 195 -4.70 -10.36 -2.51
CA SER A 195 -3.38 -9.86 -2.90
C SER A 195 -3.41 -8.34 -3.06
N THR A 196 -2.39 -7.67 -2.58
CA THR A 196 -2.17 -6.24 -2.79
C THR A 196 -1.21 -5.95 -3.95
N ASP A 197 -0.93 -6.95 -4.81
CA ASP A 197 -0.18 -6.79 -6.07
C ASP A 197 -1.04 -6.20 -7.19
N VAL A 198 -2.02 -5.39 -6.80
CA VAL A 198 -2.97 -4.72 -7.69
C VAL A 198 -2.45 -3.34 -8.11
N ILE A 199 -2.92 -2.88 -9.24
CA ILE A 199 -2.59 -1.57 -9.81
C ILE A 199 -3.91 -0.86 -10.14
N PHE A 200 -4.10 0.33 -9.55
CA PHE A 200 -5.28 1.14 -9.86
C PHE A 200 -5.26 1.59 -11.33
N ASN A 201 -6.40 1.51 -12.00
CA ASN A 201 -6.55 1.81 -13.44
C ASN A 201 -5.66 0.97 -14.38
N TYR A 202 -5.33 -0.27 -14.02
CA TYR A 202 -4.45 -1.12 -14.82
C TYR A 202 -4.90 -1.26 -16.28
N ASP A 203 -6.18 -1.56 -16.51
CA ASP A 203 -6.75 -1.76 -17.85
C ASP A 203 -6.77 -0.49 -18.71
N LYS A 204 -6.60 0.68 -18.08
CA LYS A 204 -6.56 1.98 -18.78
C LYS A 204 -5.15 2.40 -19.21
N ILE A 205 -4.12 1.61 -18.87
CA ILE A 205 -2.73 1.95 -19.21
C ILE A 205 -2.48 1.66 -20.69
N GLU A 206 -2.08 2.70 -21.43
CA GLU A 206 -1.72 2.60 -22.83
C GLU A 206 -0.19 2.64 -23.00
N ASP A 207 0.35 3.71 -23.58
CA ASP A 207 1.78 3.86 -23.85
C ASP A 207 2.53 4.68 -22.80
N THR A 208 1.82 5.41 -21.96
CA THR A 208 2.37 6.25 -20.88
C THR A 208 1.61 6.00 -19.60
N VAL A 209 2.34 5.78 -18.50
CA VAL A 209 1.76 5.60 -17.16
C VAL A 209 2.37 6.58 -16.17
N PHE A 210 1.50 7.22 -15.39
CA PHE A 210 1.89 8.05 -14.24
C PHE A 210 1.64 7.25 -12.96
N ILE A 211 2.69 7.02 -12.17
CA ILE A 211 2.65 6.19 -10.97
C ILE A 211 2.68 7.07 -9.72
N PHE A 212 1.62 6.99 -8.96
CA PHE A 212 1.41 7.67 -7.68
C PHE A 212 1.47 6.68 -6.51
N GLU A 213 1.66 7.17 -5.30
CA GLU A 213 1.55 6.37 -4.09
C GLU A 213 0.08 6.07 -3.77
N GLY A 214 -0.79 7.07 -3.86
CA GLY A 214 -2.20 7.02 -3.48
C GLY A 214 -3.19 7.14 -4.65
N VAL A 215 -4.37 6.52 -4.47
CA VAL A 215 -5.43 6.54 -5.50
C VAL A 215 -6.01 7.93 -5.74
N PHE A 216 -6.08 8.79 -4.70
CA PHE A 216 -6.62 10.14 -4.84
C PHE A 216 -5.70 11.04 -5.68
N ASP A 217 -4.38 10.83 -5.58
CA ASP A 217 -3.41 11.51 -6.43
C ASP A 217 -3.53 11.02 -7.85
N ALA A 218 -3.63 9.72 -8.06
CA ALA A 218 -3.85 9.10 -9.36
C ALA A 218 -5.14 9.62 -10.04
N MET A 219 -6.27 9.68 -9.32
CA MET A 219 -7.53 10.24 -9.82
C MET A 219 -7.50 11.75 -10.05
N SER A 220 -6.47 12.43 -9.58
CA SER A 220 -6.30 13.88 -9.78
C SER A 220 -5.65 14.23 -11.11
N LEU A 221 -5.08 13.27 -11.82
CA LEU A 221 -4.53 13.48 -13.16
C LEU A 221 -5.66 13.54 -14.19
N ASP A 222 -5.70 14.61 -14.99
CA ASP A 222 -6.83 14.88 -15.89
C ASP A 222 -6.61 14.39 -17.33
N ASN A 223 -5.37 14.27 -17.77
CA ASN A 223 -5.04 14.00 -19.18
C ASN A 223 -4.43 12.61 -19.44
N TYR A 224 -4.19 11.82 -18.39
CA TYR A 224 -3.78 10.43 -18.47
C TYR A 224 -4.50 9.60 -17.42
N PRO A 225 -4.65 8.30 -17.61
CA PRO A 225 -5.09 7.41 -16.52
C PRO A 225 -3.98 7.34 -15.45
N GLY A 226 -4.15 8.09 -14.36
CA GLY A 226 -3.26 8.02 -13.21
C GLY A 226 -3.36 6.64 -12.56
N THR A 227 -2.21 6.08 -12.18
CA THR A 227 -2.08 4.75 -11.60
C THR A 227 -1.53 4.84 -10.19
N ALA A 228 -2.04 4.03 -9.26
CA ALA A 228 -1.53 3.97 -7.90
C ALA A 228 -1.04 2.57 -7.54
N ILE A 229 0.10 2.52 -6.85
CA ILE A 229 0.70 1.28 -6.33
C ILE A 229 0.42 1.04 -4.84
N LEU A 230 -0.36 1.92 -4.21
CA LEU A 230 -0.80 1.88 -2.80
C LEU A 230 0.33 1.91 -1.77
N SER A 231 1.51 2.35 -2.16
CA SER A 231 2.72 2.45 -1.34
C SER A 231 3.76 3.32 -2.06
N ASN A 232 4.79 3.75 -1.35
CA ASN A 232 5.98 4.35 -1.98
C ASN A 232 6.96 3.30 -2.54
N LYS A 233 6.76 2.00 -2.21
CA LYS A 233 7.58 0.88 -2.69
C LYS A 233 6.74 -0.06 -3.55
N MET A 234 7.12 -0.20 -4.80
CA MET A 234 6.48 -1.12 -5.75
C MET A 234 6.76 -2.57 -5.40
N LYS A 235 5.76 -3.44 -5.57
CA LYS A 235 5.88 -4.88 -5.39
C LYS A 235 6.29 -5.57 -6.69
N GLU A 236 6.85 -6.79 -6.57
CA GLU A 236 7.28 -7.56 -7.73
C GLU A 236 6.13 -7.87 -8.70
N GLY A 237 4.96 -8.27 -8.20
CA GLY A 237 3.78 -8.53 -9.01
C GLY A 237 3.34 -7.31 -9.80
N GLN A 238 3.33 -6.13 -9.17
CA GLN A 238 3.02 -4.86 -9.84
C GLN A 238 4.03 -4.55 -10.96
N ALA A 239 5.34 -4.73 -10.69
CA ALA A 239 6.37 -4.48 -11.70
C ALA A 239 6.26 -5.46 -12.88
N LYS A 240 5.97 -6.75 -12.63
CA LYS A 240 5.72 -7.75 -13.68
C LYS A 240 4.53 -7.36 -14.55
N LYS A 241 3.41 -6.96 -13.93
CA LYS A 241 2.20 -6.51 -14.63
C LYS A 241 2.50 -5.31 -15.53
N LEU A 242 3.10 -4.24 -15.00
CA LEU A 242 3.45 -3.05 -15.77
C LEU A 242 4.38 -3.36 -16.94
N MET A 243 5.43 -4.13 -16.69
CA MET A 243 6.39 -4.48 -17.76
C MET A 243 5.83 -5.50 -18.76
N GLY A 244 4.75 -6.19 -18.41
CA GLY A 244 3.96 -7.05 -19.31
C GLY A 244 3.17 -6.28 -20.37
N ILE A 245 2.79 -5.02 -20.12
CA ILE A 245 2.02 -4.19 -21.06
C ILE A 245 2.87 -3.89 -22.29
N SER A 246 2.53 -4.48 -23.45
CA SER A 246 3.35 -4.39 -24.66
C SER A 246 3.45 -2.98 -25.23
N SER A 247 2.38 -2.18 -25.10
CA SER A 247 2.30 -0.80 -25.60
C SER A 247 3.09 0.21 -24.76
N LEU A 248 3.42 -0.09 -23.51
CA LEU A 248 4.03 0.84 -22.57
C LEU A 248 5.42 1.32 -23.03
N LYS A 249 5.57 2.64 -23.19
CA LYS A 249 6.79 3.33 -23.63
C LYS A 249 7.37 4.25 -22.56
N ASN A 250 6.51 4.86 -21.74
CA ASN A 250 6.91 5.86 -20.77
C ASN A 250 6.36 5.55 -19.39
N VAL A 251 7.21 5.63 -18.39
CA VAL A 251 6.84 5.51 -16.96
C VAL A 251 7.24 6.81 -16.28
N VAL A 252 6.27 7.50 -15.71
CA VAL A 252 6.47 8.73 -14.95
C VAL A 252 6.19 8.45 -13.47
N PHE A 253 7.17 8.62 -12.63
CA PHE A 253 6.97 8.59 -11.18
C PHE A 253 6.54 9.96 -10.67
N VAL A 254 5.54 10.00 -9.82
CA VAL A 254 5.04 11.21 -9.17
C VAL A 254 5.12 11.02 -7.66
N PRO A 255 6.29 11.24 -7.04
CA PRO A 255 6.46 11.05 -5.62
C PRO A 255 5.79 12.17 -4.81
N ASP A 256 5.20 11.82 -3.66
CA ASP A 256 4.69 12.79 -2.71
C ASP A 256 5.82 13.69 -2.17
N LYS A 257 5.48 14.95 -1.88
CA LYS A 257 6.39 15.88 -1.21
C LYS A 257 6.11 15.87 0.31
N ASP A 258 6.68 14.91 1.01
CA ASP A 258 6.60 14.95 2.47
C ASP A 258 7.57 15.99 3.03
N ALA A 259 7.10 16.74 4.03
CA ALA A 259 7.86 17.87 4.61
C ALA A 259 9.04 17.44 5.50
N LYS A 260 9.12 16.15 5.91
CA LYS A 260 10.17 15.65 6.79
C LYS A 260 11.36 15.13 5.98
N THR A 261 12.58 15.55 6.34
CA THR A 261 13.83 15.18 5.69
C THR A 261 14.01 13.65 5.54
N ASP A 262 13.77 12.90 6.61
CA ASP A 262 13.95 11.44 6.60
C ASP A 262 12.96 10.76 5.65
N THR A 263 11.71 11.23 5.62
CA THR A 263 10.68 10.70 4.69
C THR A 263 11.04 11.04 3.24
N ARG A 264 11.54 12.25 2.96
CA ARG A 264 11.99 12.62 1.61
C ARG A 264 13.12 11.74 1.13
N LYS A 265 14.10 11.46 2.00
CA LYS A 265 15.20 10.54 1.68
C LYS A 265 14.69 9.15 1.33
N LEU A 266 13.76 8.60 2.13
CA LEU A 266 13.16 7.30 1.89
C LEU A 266 12.39 7.25 0.57
N ILE A 267 11.63 8.31 0.24
CA ILE A 267 10.91 8.42 -1.04
C ILE A 267 11.90 8.34 -2.20
N LEU A 268 13.00 9.07 -2.16
CA LEU A 268 14.03 9.06 -3.21
C LEU A 268 14.72 7.70 -3.35
N GLU A 269 15.01 7.03 -2.22
CA GLU A 269 15.58 5.68 -2.24
C GLU A 269 14.60 4.66 -2.85
N ASN A 270 13.32 4.74 -2.50
CA ASN A 270 12.29 3.87 -3.06
C ASN A 270 12.06 4.15 -4.56
N LEU A 271 12.18 5.40 -4.98
CA LEU A 271 12.08 5.77 -6.39
C LEU A 271 13.15 5.04 -7.23
N ILE A 272 14.41 4.99 -6.73
CA ILE A 272 15.50 4.23 -7.36
C ILE A 272 15.16 2.73 -7.38
N LYS A 273 14.72 2.15 -6.24
CA LYS A 273 14.37 0.74 -6.12
C LYS A 273 13.22 0.35 -7.06
N ASN A 274 12.21 1.21 -7.18
CA ASN A 274 11.09 1.00 -8.08
C ASN A 274 11.54 0.96 -9.55
N GLN A 275 12.39 1.88 -9.96
CA GLN A 275 12.95 1.91 -11.32
C GLN A 275 13.85 0.69 -11.60
N GLU A 276 14.67 0.27 -10.63
CA GLU A 276 15.49 -0.95 -10.74
C GLU A 276 14.62 -2.20 -10.86
N LEU A 277 13.54 -2.28 -10.08
CA LEU A 277 12.59 -3.39 -10.13
C LEU A 277 11.88 -3.47 -11.49
N LEU A 278 11.42 -2.35 -12.04
CA LEU A 278 10.85 -2.31 -13.38
C LEU A 278 11.87 -2.73 -14.45
N ASN A 279 13.12 -2.30 -14.36
CA ASN A 279 14.18 -2.72 -15.28
C ASN A 279 14.48 -4.23 -15.17
N LYS A 280 14.38 -4.83 -13.97
CA LYS A 280 14.54 -6.28 -13.77
C LYS A 280 13.53 -7.08 -14.59
N TYR A 281 12.28 -6.60 -14.69
CA TYR A 281 11.19 -7.29 -15.39
C TYR A 281 10.99 -6.82 -16.83
N LYS A 282 11.68 -5.78 -17.24
CA LYS A 282 11.64 -5.28 -18.62
C LYS A 282 12.28 -6.27 -19.59
N ARG A 283 11.56 -6.68 -20.64
CA ARG A 283 12.14 -7.49 -21.72
C ARG A 283 13.29 -6.74 -22.40
N ILE A 284 14.36 -7.45 -22.80
CA ILE A 284 15.56 -6.85 -23.39
C ILE A 284 15.22 -6.01 -24.65
N SER A 285 14.25 -6.48 -25.45
CA SER A 285 13.82 -5.80 -26.69
C SER A 285 12.93 -4.57 -26.42
N LYS A 286 12.40 -4.41 -25.20
CA LYS A 286 11.45 -3.35 -24.86
C LYS A 286 12.20 -2.08 -24.44
N LYS A 287 11.99 -0.99 -25.17
CA LYS A 287 12.46 0.34 -24.76
C LYS A 287 11.40 1.01 -23.91
N VAL A 288 11.74 1.34 -22.68
CA VAL A 288 10.88 2.10 -21.76
C VAL A 288 11.68 3.26 -21.22
N ASN A 289 11.15 4.46 -21.34
CA ASN A 289 11.72 5.68 -20.80
C ASN A 289 11.17 5.90 -19.40
N PHE A 290 12.00 6.39 -18.51
CA PHE A 290 11.63 6.70 -17.13
C PHE A 290 11.75 8.20 -16.87
N PHE A 291 10.76 8.76 -16.22
CA PHE A 291 10.65 10.17 -15.88
C PHE A 291 10.24 10.35 -14.43
N VAL A 292 10.46 11.55 -13.91
CA VAL A 292 9.95 12.01 -12.62
C VAL A 292 9.20 13.31 -12.84
N TYR A 293 7.98 13.39 -12.36
CA TYR A 293 7.28 14.66 -12.25
C TYR A 293 7.40 15.16 -10.80
N ASN A 294 8.01 16.30 -10.63
CA ASN A 294 8.13 16.95 -9.34
C ASN A 294 6.93 17.86 -9.12
N ILE A 295 6.06 17.51 -8.18
CA ILE A 295 4.94 18.37 -7.77
C ILE A 295 5.51 19.76 -7.42
N PRO A 296 4.89 20.88 -7.85
CA PRO A 296 5.38 22.21 -7.54
C PRO A 296 5.53 22.49 -6.04
N ASP A 297 6.40 23.41 -5.66
CA ASP A 297 6.60 23.76 -4.25
C ASP A 297 5.34 24.36 -3.63
N GLY A 298 5.13 24.08 -2.35
CA GLY A 298 3.96 24.55 -1.59
C GLY A 298 2.79 23.57 -1.57
N TYR A 299 2.93 22.41 -2.22
CA TYR A 299 1.93 21.33 -2.19
C TYR A 299 2.59 20.04 -1.67
N LYS A 300 1.87 19.29 -0.83
CA LYS A 300 2.37 18.04 -0.23
C LYS A 300 2.20 16.82 -1.15
N ASP A 301 1.07 16.78 -1.89
CA ASP A 301 0.68 15.71 -2.77
C ASP A 301 -0.01 16.26 -4.04
N PHE A 302 -0.25 15.42 -5.03
CA PHE A 302 -0.81 15.85 -6.31
C PHE A 302 -2.29 16.19 -6.22
N ASN A 303 -3.05 15.57 -5.32
CA ASN A 303 -4.44 15.94 -5.08
C ASN A 303 -4.55 17.36 -4.50
N GLU A 304 -3.70 17.72 -3.55
CA GLU A 304 -3.65 19.10 -3.03
C GLU A 304 -3.26 20.11 -4.13
N TYR A 305 -2.31 19.74 -4.99
CA TYR A 305 -1.95 20.57 -6.15
C TYR A 305 -3.17 20.82 -7.03
N LYS A 306 -3.91 19.79 -7.45
CA LYS A 306 -5.14 19.94 -8.25
C LYS A 306 -6.19 20.76 -7.54
N GLN A 307 -6.43 20.53 -6.25
CA GLN A 307 -7.43 21.30 -5.48
C GLN A 307 -7.14 22.81 -5.49
N LYS A 308 -5.88 23.21 -5.35
CA LYS A 308 -5.48 24.62 -5.23
C LYS A 308 -5.21 25.27 -6.59
N SER A 309 -4.58 24.57 -7.54
CA SER A 309 -4.29 25.10 -8.88
C SER A 309 -5.51 25.11 -9.81
N GLY A 310 -6.44 24.17 -9.59
CA GLY A 310 -7.60 23.94 -10.44
C GLY A 310 -7.36 23.04 -11.65
N SER A 311 -6.13 22.53 -11.85
CA SER A 311 -5.75 21.70 -12.99
C SER A 311 -4.93 20.50 -12.52
N GLY A 312 -5.27 19.32 -13.02
CA GLY A 312 -4.50 18.08 -12.89
C GLY A 312 -3.82 17.66 -14.19
N ILE A 313 -3.57 18.60 -15.10
CA ILE A 313 -2.89 18.32 -16.37
C ILE A 313 -1.38 18.32 -16.16
N VAL A 314 -0.71 17.25 -16.59
CA VAL A 314 0.74 17.13 -16.64
C VAL A 314 1.15 16.68 -18.04
N ASN A 315 1.99 17.46 -18.73
CA ASN A 315 2.54 17.03 -20.00
C ASN A 315 3.87 16.30 -19.78
N LEU A 316 4.20 15.37 -20.66
CA LEU A 316 5.45 14.61 -20.56
C LEU A 316 6.68 15.54 -20.66
N GLU A 317 6.52 16.69 -21.33
CA GLU A 317 7.56 17.74 -21.45
C GLU A 317 7.84 18.43 -20.11
N ASP A 318 6.89 18.42 -19.18
CA ASP A 318 7.04 18.96 -17.82
C ASP A 318 7.76 17.98 -16.87
N CYS A 319 8.06 16.75 -17.36
CA CYS A 319 8.68 15.71 -16.58
C CYS A 319 10.20 15.67 -16.81
N GLU A 320 10.95 15.50 -15.73
CA GLU A 320 12.40 15.34 -15.82
C GLU A 320 12.75 13.87 -16.19
N VAL A 321 13.75 13.68 -17.04
CA VAL A 321 14.27 12.33 -17.31
C VAL A 321 14.82 11.75 -16.01
N PHE A 322 14.48 10.48 -15.73
CA PHE A 322 14.96 9.79 -14.54
C PHE A 322 16.49 9.57 -14.63
N GLU A 323 17.23 10.28 -13.80
CA GLU A 323 18.68 10.16 -13.67
C GLU A 323 19.04 9.68 -12.25
N LYS A 324 19.39 8.39 -12.12
CA LYS A 324 19.77 7.79 -10.84
C LYS A 324 20.88 8.58 -10.12
N SER A 325 21.89 9.05 -10.86
CA SER A 325 22.99 9.84 -10.32
C SER A 325 22.53 11.17 -9.69
N LYS A 326 21.55 11.83 -10.32
CA LYS A 326 20.96 13.08 -9.82
C LYS A 326 20.20 12.85 -8.51
N ILE A 327 19.41 11.76 -8.45
CA ILE A 327 18.66 11.37 -7.26
C ILE A 327 19.61 10.99 -6.12
N LEU A 328 20.67 10.22 -6.40
CA LEU A 328 21.69 9.87 -5.40
C LEU A 328 22.40 11.10 -4.82
N LEU A 329 22.68 12.11 -5.66
CA LEU A 329 23.26 13.37 -5.21
C LEU A 329 22.29 14.15 -4.29
N GLU A 330 20.99 14.09 -4.55
CA GLU A 330 19.98 14.68 -3.66
C GLU A 330 19.95 13.96 -2.32
N ILE A 331 19.95 12.62 -2.31
CA ILE A 331 19.98 11.80 -1.08
C ILE A 331 21.19 12.12 -0.19
N VAL A 332 22.36 12.33 -0.77
CA VAL A 332 23.59 12.63 -0.02
C VAL A 332 23.57 14.02 0.63
N ARG A 333 22.72 14.93 0.15
CA ARG A 333 22.57 16.28 0.72
C ARG A 333 21.71 16.33 1.98
N PHE A 334 21.00 15.26 2.29
CA PHE A 334 20.24 15.08 3.53
C PHE A 334 21.09 14.39 4.60
#